data_32a231b4c2050a10f8418682e7cb33cb
#
_entry.id   32a231b4c2050a10f8418682e7cb33cb
#
_cell.length_a   1.000
_cell.length_b   1.000
_cell.length_c   1.000
_cell.angle_alpha   90.00
_cell.angle_beta   90.00
_cell.angle_gamma   90.00
#
_symmetry.space_group_name_H-M   'P 1'
#
loop_
_entity.id
_entity.type
_entity.pdbx_description
1 polymer ?
#
loop_
_entity_poly.entity_id
_entity_poly.type
_entity_poly.pdbx_seq_one_letter_code
_entity_poly.pdbx_strand_id
1 'polypeptide(L)' 'MMNSEMIIFLEDLKALLLEIDTHHEEDQNEILIEVIDLIDDKIIELES' A
#
# COMPACT_ATOMS: atom_id res chain seq x y z
N MET A 1 6.24 13.16 16.65
CA MET A 1 6.71 13.76 15.41
C MET A 1 6.09 13.07 14.21
N MET A 2 5.57 13.83 13.29
CA MET A 2 4.93 13.25 12.12
C MET A 2 5.93 12.77 11.09
N ASN A 3 5.66 11.61 10.55
CA ASN A 3 6.45 11.08 9.47
C ASN A 3 5.75 11.30 8.14
N SER A 4 5.52 12.59 7.82
CA SER A 4 4.77 12.90 6.62
C SER A 4 5.43 12.36 5.37
N GLU A 5 6.75 12.41 5.31
CA GLU A 5 7.44 11.89 4.13
C GLU A 5 7.24 10.40 4.01
N MET A 6 7.27 9.70 5.14
CA MET A 6 7.07 8.27 5.13
C MET A 6 5.63 7.95 4.71
N ILE A 7 4.68 8.72 5.21
CA ILE A 7 3.29 8.51 4.85
C ILE A 7 3.09 8.72 3.35
N ILE A 8 3.68 9.78 2.81
CA ILE A 8 3.57 10.05 1.38
C ILE A 8 4.20 8.93 0.58
N PHE A 9 5.37 8.45 1.02
CA PHE A 9 6.04 7.36 0.34
C PHE A 9 5.16 6.11 0.32
N LEU A 10 4.56 5.79 1.46
CA LEU A 10 3.71 4.61 1.55
C LEU A 10 2.46 4.76 0.69
N GLU A 11 1.89 5.95 0.65
CA GLU A 11 0.71 6.17 -0.18
C GLU A 11 1.06 6.04 -1.65
N ASP A 12 2.21 6.55 -2.06
CA ASP A 12 2.64 6.40 -3.43
C ASP A 12 2.87 4.94 -3.78
N LEU A 13 3.52 4.22 -2.87
CA LEU A 13 3.77 2.80 -3.08
C LEU A 13 2.46 2.02 -3.18
N LYS A 14 1.52 2.35 -2.32
CA LYS A 14 0.22 1.71 -2.35
C LYS A 14 -0.47 1.95 -3.69
N ALA A 15 -0.40 3.17 -4.20
CA ALA A 15 -1.02 3.50 -5.47
C ALA A 15 -0.41 2.70 -6.60
N LEU A 16 0.91 2.55 -6.58
CA LEU A 16 1.59 1.75 -7.61
C LEU A 16 1.16 0.29 -7.55
N LEU A 17 1.04 -0.25 -6.35
CA LEU A 17 0.63 -1.62 -6.20
C LEU A 17 -0.80 -1.83 -6.64
N LEU A 18 -1.67 -0.86 -6.36
CA LEU A 18 -3.04 -0.94 -6.83
C LEU A 18 -3.11 -0.93 -8.35
N GLU A 19 -2.26 -0.14 -8.97
CA GLU A 19 -2.22 -0.10 -10.42
C GLU A 19 -1.78 -1.42 -10.99
N ILE A 20 -0.78 -2.04 -10.38
CA ILE A 20 -0.32 -3.35 -10.81
C ILE A 20 -1.43 -4.38 -10.62
N ASP A 21 -2.15 -4.28 -9.52
CA ASP A 21 -3.20 -5.24 -9.20
C ASP A 21 -4.29 -5.23 -10.26
N THR A 22 -4.62 -4.07 -10.81
CA THR A 22 -5.68 -3.99 -11.81
C THR A 22 -5.27 -4.61 -13.14
N HIS A 23 -3.97 -4.83 -13.34
CA HIS A 23 -3.47 -5.38 -14.60
C HIS A 23 -3.02 -6.81 -14.48
N HIS A 24 -3.12 -7.39 -13.30
CA HIS A 24 -2.65 -8.75 -13.07
C HIS A 24 -3.80 -9.73 -13.06
N GLU A 25 -3.45 -10.99 -13.21
CA GLU A 25 -4.43 -12.05 -13.15
C GLU A 25 -4.80 -12.35 -11.71
N GLU A 26 -5.90 -13.04 -11.55
CA GLU A 26 -6.46 -13.28 -10.23
C GLU A 26 -5.51 -14.01 -9.31
N ASP A 27 -4.70 -14.91 -9.87
CA ASP A 27 -3.83 -15.72 -9.05
C ASP A 27 -2.84 -14.89 -8.26
N GLN A 28 -2.44 -13.75 -8.79
CA GLN A 28 -1.42 -12.93 -8.15
C GLN A 28 -2.01 -11.84 -7.30
N ASN A 29 -3.30 -11.62 -7.41
CA ASN A 29 -3.95 -10.54 -6.67
C ASN A 29 -3.91 -10.76 -5.18
N GLU A 30 -3.94 -12.02 -4.74
CA GLU A 30 -3.97 -12.30 -3.31
C GLU A 30 -2.75 -11.73 -2.61
N ILE A 31 -1.58 -11.95 -3.19
CA ILE A 31 -0.35 -11.45 -2.58
C ILE A 31 -0.32 -9.93 -2.61
N LEU A 32 -0.73 -9.35 -3.72
CA LEU A 32 -0.76 -7.90 -3.83
C LEU A 32 -1.72 -7.29 -2.82
N ILE A 33 -2.87 -7.90 -2.65
CA ILE A 33 -3.84 -7.39 -1.69
C ILE A 33 -3.27 -7.44 -0.28
N GLU A 34 -2.57 -8.51 0.07
CA GLU A 34 -1.96 -8.62 1.39
C GLU A 34 -0.92 -7.54 1.60
N VAL A 35 -0.11 -7.28 0.59
CA VAL A 35 0.91 -6.25 0.69
C VAL A 35 0.26 -4.87 0.83
N ILE A 36 -0.77 -4.63 0.05
CA ILE A 36 -1.48 -3.36 0.13
C ILE A 36 -2.09 -3.18 1.50
N ASP A 37 -2.66 -4.23 2.07
CA ASP A 37 -3.21 -4.17 3.41
C ASP A 37 -2.15 -3.82 4.44
N LEU A 38 -0.97 -4.42 4.32
CA LEU A 38 0.11 -4.13 5.24
C LEU A 38 0.54 -2.68 5.16
N ILE A 39 0.60 -2.16 3.95
CA ILE A 39 0.98 -0.76 3.76
C ILE A 39 -0.09 0.15 4.34
N ASP A 40 -1.34 -0.17 4.11
CA ASP A 40 -2.44 0.61 4.62
C ASP A 40 -2.42 0.64 6.14
N ASP A 41 -2.19 -0.51 6.76
CA ASP A 41 -2.09 -0.59 8.21
C ASP A 41 -0.95 0.29 8.73
N LYS A 42 0.17 0.28 8.03
CA LYS A 42 1.31 1.09 8.44
C LYS A 42 0.98 2.58 8.34
N ILE A 43 0.27 2.96 7.29
CA ILE A 43 -0.12 4.37 7.14
C ILE A 43 -1.02 4.78 8.30
N ILE A 44 -1.98 3.94 8.63
CA ILE A 44 -2.88 4.23 9.73
C ILE A 44 -2.09 4.35 11.04
N GLU A 45 -1.15 3.46 11.24
CA GLU A 45 -0.34 3.47 12.45
C GLU A 45 0.46 4.76 12.55
N LEU A 46 1.02 5.20 11.45
CA LEU A 46 1.83 6.41 11.44
C LEU A 46 0.98 7.66 11.62
N GLU A 47 -0.26 7.60 11.17
CA GLU A 47 -1.15 8.75 11.30
C GLU A 47 -1.78 8.86 12.69
N SER A 48 -1.82 7.79 13.42
CA SER A 48 -2.38 7.86 14.76
C SER A 48 -1.28 8.18 15.77
#